data_884a2fc535a55efde1e1ddba125dd2e1
#
_entry.id   884a2fc535a55efde1e1ddba125dd2e1
#
_cell.length_a   1.000
_cell.length_b   1.000
_cell.length_c   1.000
_cell.angle_alpha   90.00
_cell.angle_beta   90.00
_cell.angle_gamma   90.00
#
_symmetry.space_group_name_H-M   'P 1'
#
loop_
_entity.id
_entity.type
_entity.pdbx_description
1 polymer ?
#
loop_
_entity_poly.entity_id
_entity_poly.type
_entity_poly.pdbx_seq_one_letter_code
_entity_poly.pdbx_strand_id
1 'polypeptide(L)'
;MNMIFGAMGPCVWRRALRTAQQTAGAGLHTLGMPGGMMGARAAAPGPGCPRRCVWHGLDCAIVFDGRLTNRAELRSLAERRGFPLADGDDGELALALYMLFGQECVQMLHGAFALAVFDYQQNILFLARDRLGLAPLWLVRRGPMLAFASRVQPLLALPEIEPVITRQGLGQLILSPAPVGTVFRDVQAFPAGHTAIFRSGSLTLRRSWFLRSRPLLGGEAAETRAETLRRNALDAYGEGGAMLQCPSAPKMPDSSLFAAAVAAADLPGQISPALLALLQQTAGRSAFALADVGAAGLFALSPEPGDLSLLRENALPASGLPRRPLPPCADEDAAHTRLLRRQTLREVLLPRAACWDAMGRAAGLAVHFPYLDHRLVEYEYNLRTPMAGCAVAEPAAEPLPQSALESLASPQAFLAPLLQPQAVAAALESGQPTPLLHRLALINAWAEAHALRLA
;
A
#
# COMPACT_ATOMS: atom_id res chain seq x y z
N MET A 1 0.43 -10.02 -11.81
CA MET A 1 -0.28 -9.45 -10.64
C MET A 1 -1.54 -8.77 -11.11
N ASN A 2 -2.62 -8.95 -10.36
CA ASN A 2 -3.89 -8.34 -10.69
C ASN A 2 -3.92 -6.90 -10.18
N MET A 3 -4.55 -6.01 -10.95
CA MET A 3 -4.87 -4.66 -10.51
C MET A 3 -6.36 -4.47 -10.67
N ILE A 4 -7.05 -4.17 -9.58
CA ILE A 4 -8.49 -3.93 -9.61
C ILE A 4 -8.82 -2.46 -9.82
N PHE A 5 -9.97 -2.20 -10.40
CA PHE A 5 -10.50 -0.87 -10.61
C PHE A 5 -12.03 -0.91 -10.81
N GLY A 6 -12.67 0.22 -10.66
CA GLY A 6 -14.09 0.37 -10.97
C GLY A 6 -14.57 1.80 -10.85
N ALA A 7 -15.74 2.05 -11.40
CA ALA A 7 -16.41 3.34 -11.30
C ALA A 7 -17.92 3.17 -11.27
N MET A 8 -18.57 3.94 -10.40
CA MET A 8 -19.99 4.25 -10.38
C MET A 8 -20.15 5.69 -10.85
N GLY A 9 -20.83 5.90 -12.00
CA GLY A 9 -20.96 7.24 -12.56
C GLY A 9 -21.03 7.29 -14.07
N PRO A 10 -20.75 8.43 -14.72
CA PRO A 10 -20.96 8.64 -16.14
C PRO A 10 -20.08 7.74 -17.01
N CYS A 11 -20.53 7.51 -18.25
CA CYS A 11 -19.84 6.63 -19.20
C CYS A 11 -18.40 7.08 -19.51
N VAL A 12 -18.13 8.40 -19.46
CA VAL A 12 -16.81 8.97 -19.70
C VAL A 12 -15.78 8.49 -18.67
N TRP A 13 -16.15 8.42 -17.40
CA TRP A 13 -15.27 7.90 -16.35
C TRP A 13 -14.97 6.42 -16.56
N ARG A 14 -15.99 5.63 -16.91
CA ARG A 14 -15.82 4.20 -17.20
C ARG A 14 -14.88 3.98 -18.37
N ARG A 15 -15.02 4.79 -19.44
CA ARG A 15 -14.14 4.73 -20.60
C ARG A 15 -12.71 5.12 -20.25
N ALA A 16 -12.51 6.26 -19.57
CA ALA A 16 -11.20 6.74 -19.18
C ALA A 16 -10.46 5.73 -18.30
N LEU A 17 -11.16 5.16 -17.31
CA LEU A 17 -10.57 4.17 -16.41
C LEU A 17 -10.17 2.88 -17.16
N ARG A 18 -10.97 2.41 -18.11
CA ARG A 18 -10.60 1.29 -18.99
C ARG A 18 -9.36 1.62 -19.81
N THR A 19 -9.33 2.78 -20.46
CA THR A 19 -8.19 3.20 -21.29
C THR A 19 -6.91 3.30 -20.46
N ALA A 20 -6.97 3.88 -19.26
CA ALA A 20 -5.83 4.01 -18.37
C ALA A 20 -5.29 2.65 -17.84
N GLN A 21 -6.09 1.60 -17.92
CA GLN A 21 -5.68 0.24 -17.54
C GLN A 21 -5.22 -0.62 -18.73
N GLN A 22 -5.40 -0.14 -19.96
CA GLN A 22 -4.93 -0.83 -21.15
C GLN A 22 -3.41 -0.65 -21.29
N THR A 23 -2.67 -1.75 -21.22
CA THR A 23 -1.23 -1.80 -21.52
C THR A 23 -0.94 -3.03 -22.37
N ALA A 24 0.07 -2.94 -23.19
CA ALA A 24 0.49 -4.07 -24.03
C ALA A 24 0.80 -5.31 -23.16
N GLY A 25 0.28 -6.47 -23.58
CA GLY A 25 0.57 -7.77 -22.96
C GLY A 25 -0.25 -8.14 -21.73
N ALA A 26 -1.16 -7.29 -21.24
CA ALA A 26 -2.04 -7.62 -20.12
C ALA A 26 -3.51 -7.61 -20.53
N GLY A 27 -4.23 -8.68 -20.23
CA GLY A 27 -5.67 -8.78 -20.42
C GLY A 27 -6.45 -7.83 -19.54
N LEU A 28 -7.46 -7.17 -20.09
CA LEU A 28 -8.39 -6.32 -19.37
C LEU A 28 -9.73 -7.05 -19.24
N HIS A 29 -10.10 -7.43 -18.04
CA HIS A 29 -11.34 -8.10 -17.73
C HIS A 29 -12.29 -7.13 -17.03
N THR A 30 -13.49 -6.93 -17.58
CA THR A 30 -14.46 -5.96 -17.04
C THR A 30 -15.84 -6.58 -16.91
N LEU A 31 -16.57 -6.15 -15.89
CA LEU A 31 -17.95 -6.50 -15.63
C LEU A 31 -18.79 -5.23 -15.48
N GLY A 32 -19.91 -5.15 -16.23
CA GLY A 32 -20.87 -4.06 -16.10
C GLY A 32 -21.74 -4.21 -14.87
N MET A 33 -22.09 -3.07 -14.28
CA MET A 33 -23.02 -2.97 -13.15
C MET A 33 -24.06 -1.88 -13.44
N PRO A 34 -25.24 -1.87 -12.81
CA PRO A 34 -26.14 -0.74 -12.88
C PRO A 34 -25.44 0.57 -12.52
N GLY A 35 -25.39 1.49 -13.49
CA GLY A 35 -24.72 2.78 -13.32
C GLY A 35 -23.19 2.73 -13.19
N GLY A 36 -22.53 1.59 -13.44
CA GLY A 36 -21.12 1.46 -13.19
C GLY A 36 -20.43 0.33 -13.94
N MET A 37 -19.17 0.12 -13.62
CA MET A 37 -18.36 -1.02 -14.03
C MET A 37 -17.28 -1.32 -12.97
N MET A 38 -16.85 -2.55 -12.92
CA MET A 38 -15.62 -2.94 -12.25
C MET A 38 -14.81 -3.89 -13.12
N GLY A 39 -13.53 -3.99 -12.85
CA GLY A 39 -12.63 -4.82 -13.65
C GLY A 39 -11.31 -5.07 -12.97
N ALA A 40 -10.54 -5.94 -13.62
CA ALA A 40 -9.16 -6.22 -13.25
C ALA A 40 -8.28 -6.29 -14.50
N ARG A 41 -7.02 -5.93 -14.33
CA ARG A 41 -5.96 -6.20 -15.29
C ARG A 41 -5.16 -7.40 -14.81
N ALA A 42 -5.14 -8.47 -15.59
CA ALA A 42 -4.41 -9.69 -15.30
C ALA A 42 -3.72 -10.21 -16.56
N ALA A 43 -2.61 -10.94 -16.40
CA ALA A 43 -1.89 -11.53 -17.53
C ALA A 43 -2.70 -12.64 -18.23
N ALA A 44 -3.55 -13.34 -17.48
CA ALA A 44 -4.47 -14.38 -17.96
C ALA A 44 -5.77 -14.34 -17.14
N PRO A 45 -6.89 -14.86 -17.67
CA PRO A 45 -8.08 -15.13 -16.88
C PRO A 45 -7.74 -16.06 -15.70
N GLY A 46 -8.12 -15.65 -14.48
CA GLY A 46 -7.79 -16.41 -13.28
C GLY A 46 -8.09 -15.63 -12.00
N PRO A 47 -7.40 -15.96 -10.91
CA PRO A 47 -7.57 -15.30 -9.62
C PRO A 47 -7.50 -13.77 -9.73
N GLY A 48 -8.51 -13.08 -9.20
CA GLY A 48 -8.60 -11.61 -9.20
C GLY A 48 -9.36 -11.00 -10.39
N CYS A 49 -9.65 -11.75 -11.47
CA CYS A 49 -10.57 -11.30 -12.51
C CYS A 49 -11.99 -11.11 -11.94
N PRO A 50 -12.80 -10.22 -12.52
CA PRO A 50 -14.16 -10.02 -12.08
C PRO A 50 -14.94 -11.34 -12.10
N ARG A 51 -15.54 -11.71 -10.97
CA ARG A 51 -16.42 -12.86 -10.82
C ARG A 51 -17.80 -12.42 -10.44
N ARG A 52 -18.82 -13.05 -11.02
CA ARG A 52 -20.22 -12.91 -10.61
C ARG A 52 -20.78 -14.26 -10.22
N CYS A 53 -21.50 -14.30 -9.13
CA CYS A 53 -22.14 -15.49 -8.62
C CYS A 53 -23.57 -15.19 -8.24
N VAL A 54 -24.46 -16.14 -8.58
CA VAL A 54 -25.86 -16.14 -8.13
C VAL A 54 -26.06 -17.37 -7.25
N TRP A 55 -26.45 -17.17 -6.00
CA TRP A 55 -26.64 -18.25 -5.05
C TRP A 55 -27.76 -17.90 -4.05
N HIS A 56 -28.75 -18.81 -3.89
CA HIS A 56 -29.92 -18.62 -3.04
C HIS A 56 -30.63 -17.26 -3.23
N GLY A 57 -30.71 -16.81 -4.47
CA GLY A 57 -31.35 -15.55 -4.81
C GLY A 57 -30.47 -14.31 -4.61
N LEU A 58 -29.30 -14.40 -4.00
CA LEU A 58 -28.30 -13.35 -3.95
C LEU A 58 -27.55 -13.31 -5.29
N ASP A 59 -27.33 -12.11 -5.79
CA ASP A 59 -26.57 -11.86 -7.03
C ASP A 59 -25.47 -10.85 -6.74
N CYS A 60 -24.23 -11.31 -6.69
CA CYS A 60 -23.09 -10.49 -6.34
C CYS A 60 -21.92 -10.69 -7.29
N ALA A 61 -21.15 -9.63 -7.47
CA ALA A 61 -19.90 -9.70 -8.24
C ALA A 61 -18.75 -9.10 -7.44
N ILE A 62 -17.54 -9.61 -7.64
CA ILE A 62 -16.32 -9.19 -6.95
C ILE A 62 -15.18 -8.90 -7.91
N VAL A 63 -14.33 -7.93 -7.55
CA VAL A 63 -12.94 -7.83 -7.95
C VAL A 63 -12.06 -7.88 -6.71
N PHE A 64 -10.96 -8.61 -6.81
CA PHE A 64 -10.07 -8.90 -5.68
C PHE A 64 -8.62 -8.72 -6.09
N ASP A 65 -7.83 -8.02 -5.27
CA ASP A 65 -6.39 -7.86 -5.41
C ASP A 65 -5.73 -8.25 -4.09
N GLY A 66 -4.80 -9.20 -4.11
CA GLY A 66 -4.08 -9.65 -2.93
C GLY A 66 -4.00 -11.17 -2.78
N ARG A 67 -3.72 -11.62 -1.56
CA ARG A 67 -3.65 -13.03 -1.17
C ARG A 67 -4.21 -13.27 0.23
N LEU A 68 -5.03 -14.30 0.36
CA LEU A 68 -5.55 -14.78 1.63
C LEU A 68 -4.62 -15.86 2.21
N THR A 69 -4.30 -15.75 3.49
CA THR A 69 -3.39 -16.68 4.19
C THR A 69 -4.12 -17.84 4.89
N ASN A 70 -5.44 -17.72 5.07
CA ASN A 70 -6.27 -18.74 5.73
C ASN A 70 -7.24 -19.46 4.77
N ARG A 71 -6.82 -19.66 3.51
CA ARG A 71 -7.66 -20.23 2.43
C ARG A 71 -8.34 -21.54 2.80
N ALA A 72 -7.61 -22.48 3.42
CA ALA A 72 -8.14 -23.79 3.78
C ALA A 72 -9.30 -23.68 4.79
N GLU A 73 -9.16 -22.77 5.77
CA GLU A 73 -10.21 -22.48 6.74
C GLU A 73 -11.46 -21.89 6.08
N LEU A 74 -11.27 -20.90 5.19
CA LEU A 74 -12.36 -20.25 4.47
C LEU A 74 -13.08 -21.18 3.51
N ARG A 75 -12.33 -22.04 2.79
CA ARG A 75 -12.87 -23.09 1.93
C ARG A 75 -13.76 -24.02 2.73
N SER A 76 -13.22 -24.60 3.81
CA SER A 76 -13.96 -25.50 4.69
C SER A 76 -15.22 -24.86 5.28
N LEU A 77 -15.16 -23.57 5.60
CA LEU A 77 -16.31 -22.81 6.09
C LEU A 77 -17.39 -22.65 5.01
N ALA A 78 -17.02 -22.28 3.80
CA ALA A 78 -17.93 -22.11 2.67
C ALA A 78 -18.62 -23.44 2.29
N GLU A 79 -17.82 -24.52 2.20
CA GLU A 79 -18.32 -25.88 1.91
C GLU A 79 -19.29 -26.38 2.96
N ARG A 80 -18.99 -26.21 4.25
CA ARG A 80 -19.92 -26.56 5.36
C ARG A 80 -21.23 -25.77 5.32
N ARG A 81 -21.23 -24.60 4.71
CA ARG A 81 -22.43 -23.79 4.50
C ARG A 81 -23.14 -24.07 3.18
N GLY A 82 -22.67 -25.07 2.42
CA GLY A 82 -23.25 -25.48 1.14
C GLY A 82 -22.99 -24.52 -0.02
N PHE A 83 -21.98 -23.65 0.10
CA PHE A 83 -21.63 -22.73 -1.00
C PHE A 83 -20.86 -23.52 -2.09
N PRO A 84 -21.29 -23.44 -3.38
CA PRO A 84 -20.65 -24.15 -4.47
C PRO A 84 -19.38 -23.41 -4.91
N LEU A 85 -18.22 -23.86 -4.42
CA LEU A 85 -16.93 -23.34 -4.88
C LEU A 85 -16.50 -24.01 -6.18
N ALA A 86 -16.12 -23.22 -7.20
CA ALA A 86 -15.58 -23.74 -8.45
C ALA A 86 -14.07 -23.99 -8.35
N ASP A 87 -13.28 -22.91 -8.27
CA ASP A 87 -11.82 -22.97 -8.18
C ASP A 87 -11.30 -22.81 -6.76
N GLY A 88 -12.07 -22.12 -5.90
CA GLY A 88 -11.70 -21.74 -4.55
C GLY A 88 -10.50 -20.83 -4.51
N ASP A 89 -10.35 -19.94 -5.49
CA ASP A 89 -9.35 -18.87 -5.44
C ASP A 89 -9.73 -17.80 -4.41
N ASP A 90 -8.81 -16.87 -4.14
CA ASP A 90 -8.99 -15.86 -3.10
C ASP A 90 -10.21 -14.95 -3.35
N GLY A 91 -10.46 -14.61 -4.61
CA GLY A 91 -11.62 -13.80 -5.01
C GLY A 91 -12.94 -14.54 -4.81
N GLU A 92 -13.00 -15.82 -5.21
CA GLU A 92 -14.18 -16.65 -5.02
C GLU A 92 -14.46 -16.92 -3.53
N LEU A 93 -13.44 -17.20 -2.75
CA LEU A 93 -13.57 -17.37 -1.31
C LEU A 93 -14.09 -16.09 -0.64
N ALA A 94 -13.54 -14.93 -1.01
CA ALA A 94 -14.01 -13.65 -0.47
C ALA A 94 -15.46 -13.35 -0.87
N LEU A 95 -15.86 -13.67 -2.12
CA LEU A 95 -17.24 -13.53 -2.59
C LEU A 95 -18.19 -14.47 -1.84
N ALA A 96 -17.81 -15.76 -1.69
CA ALA A 96 -18.58 -16.74 -0.93
C ALA A 96 -18.84 -16.26 0.51
N LEU A 97 -17.79 -15.75 1.17
CA LEU A 97 -17.91 -15.23 2.54
C LEU A 97 -18.82 -13.98 2.59
N TYR A 98 -18.74 -13.10 1.58
CA TYR A 98 -19.62 -11.95 1.51
C TYR A 98 -21.09 -12.38 1.33
N MET A 99 -21.37 -13.35 0.46
CA MET A 99 -22.71 -13.87 0.23
C MET A 99 -23.27 -14.60 1.46
N LEU A 100 -22.42 -15.25 2.26
CA LEU A 100 -22.81 -15.96 3.48
C LEU A 100 -22.98 -15.05 4.70
N PHE A 101 -22.13 -14.02 4.85
CA PHE A 101 -22.03 -13.23 6.08
C PHE A 101 -22.14 -11.70 5.86
N GLY A 102 -22.35 -11.27 4.63
CA GLY A 102 -22.43 -9.86 4.30
C GLY A 102 -21.12 -9.13 4.61
N GLN A 103 -21.23 -7.91 5.08
CA GLN A 103 -20.07 -7.02 5.37
C GLN A 103 -19.13 -7.55 6.47
N GLU A 104 -19.63 -8.40 7.36
CA GLU A 104 -18.82 -8.96 8.45
C GLU A 104 -17.81 -10.01 7.96
N CYS A 105 -17.90 -10.46 6.70
CA CYS A 105 -16.95 -11.39 6.10
C CYS A 105 -15.49 -10.94 6.24
N VAL A 106 -15.21 -9.62 6.23
CA VAL A 106 -13.86 -9.07 6.35
C VAL A 106 -13.16 -9.42 7.65
N GLN A 107 -13.92 -9.75 8.71
CA GLN A 107 -13.34 -10.18 9.98
C GLN A 107 -12.69 -11.56 9.87
N MET A 108 -13.16 -12.39 8.95
CA MET A 108 -12.68 -13.76 8.72
C MET A 108 -11.54 -13.82 7.72
N LEU A 109 -11.39 -12.81 6.85
CA LEU A 109 -10.32 -12.77 5.85
C LEU A 109 -8.98 -12.43 6.52
N HIS A 110 -7.95 -13.27 6.33
CA HIS A 110 -6.58 -13.01 6.76
C HIS A 110 -5.67 -12.85 5.54
N GLY A 111 -4.66 -11.98 5.64
CA GLY A 111 -3.72 -11.68 4.57
C GLY A 111 -3.81 -10.25 4.07
N ALA A 112 -3.14 -9.97 2.96
CA ALA A 112 -3.15 -8.68 2.27
C ALA A 112 -4.24 -8.70 1.20
N PHE A 113 -5.19 -7.78 1.24
CA PHE A 113 -6.25 -7.70 0.25
C PHE A 113 -6.86 -6.30 0.10
N ALA A 114 -7.27 -6.02 -1.13
CA ALA A 114 -8.21 -4.97 -1.48
C ALA A 114 -9.32 -5.60 -2.33
N LEU A 115 -10.56 -5.33 -2.01
CA LEU A 115 -11.69 -5.89 -2.75
C LEU A 115 -12.82 -4.88 -2.94
N ALA A 116 -13.60 -5.12 -4.02
CA ALA A 116 -14.86 -4.46 -4.24
C ALA A 116 -15.92 -5.50 -4.61
N VAL A 117 -17.03 -5.50 -3.90
CA VAL A 117 -18.19 -6.36 -4.18
C VAL A 117 -19.36 -5.49 -4.59
N PHE A 118 -19.99 -5.82 -5.72
CA PHE A 118 -21.26 -5.22 -6.10
C PHE A 118 -22.40 -6.20 -5.83
N ASP A 119 -23.35 -5.78 -5.01
CA ASP A 119 -24.59 -6.49 -4.72
C ASP A 119 -25.69 -5.93 -5.62
N TYR A 120 -26.14 -6.74 -6.60
CA TYR A 120 -27.13 -6.34 -7.59
C TYR A 120 -28.54 -6.16 -7.01
N GLN A 121 -28.86 -6.88 -5.93
CA GLN A 121 -30.17 -6.76 -5.28
C GLN A 121 -30.30 -5.48 -4.46
N GLN A 122 -29.28 -5.19 -3.68
CA GLN A 122 -29.25 -3.99 -2.85
C GLN A 122 -28.80 -2.74 -3.61
N ASN A 123 -28.26 -2.91 -4.83
CA ASN A 123 -27.62 -1.87 -5.63
C ASN A 123 -26.57 -1.08 -4.83
N ILE A 124 -25.67 -1.83 -4.17
CA ILE A 124 -24.58 -1.27 -3.39
C ILE A 124 -23.22 -1.76 -3.90
N LEU A 125 -22.23 -0.87 -3.79
CA LEU A 125 -20.82 -1.22 -3.95
C LEU A 125 -20.18 -1.26 -2.56
N PHE A 126 -19.76 -2.44 -2.14
CA PHE A 126 -19.01 -2.66 -0.91
C PHE A 126 -17.51 -2.66 -1.22
N LEU A 127 -16.73 -1.90 -0.46
CA LEU A 127 -15.28 -1.83 -0.58
C LEU A 127 -14.66 -2.26 0.75
N ALA A 128 -13.55 -3.00 0.68
CA ALA A 128 -12.78 -3.35 1.86
C ALA A 128 -11.28 -3.39 1.57
N ARG A 129 -10.49 -3.03 2.59
CA ARG A 129 -9.04 -3.10 2.57
C ARG A 129 -8.53 -3.81 3.82
N ASP A 130 -7.48 -4.61 3.65
CA ASP A 130 -6.88 -5.38 4.74
C ASP A 130 -6.50 -4.52 5.96
N ARG A 131 -6.26 -5.20 7.09
CA ARG A 131 -6.05 -4.59 8.40
C ARG A 131 -4.89 -3.60 8.46
N LEU A 132 -3.78 -3.91 7.79
CA LEU A 132 -2.55 -3.11 7.77
C LEU A 132 -2.46 -2.22 6.52
N GLY A 133 -3.31 -2.45 5.51
CA GLY A 133 -3.30 -1.74 4.23
C GLY A 133 -2.14 -2.15 3.34
N LEU A 134 -1.74 -3.43 3.40
CA LEU A 134 -0.67 -4.00 2.58
C LEU A 134 -1.03 -4.00 1.09
N ALA A 135 -2.30 -4.32 0.76
CA ALA A 135 -2.80 -4.14 -0.58
C ALA A 135 -3.24 -2.66 -0.79
N PRO A 136 -2.79 -1.98 -1.84
CA PRO A 136 -3.19 -0.60 -2.10
C PRO A 136 -4.63 -0.51 -2.61
N LEU A 137 -5.34 0.55 -2.20
CA LEU A 137 -6.64 0.93 -2.74
C LEU A 137 -6.80 2.44 -2.66
N TRP A 138 -7.15 3.05 -3.78
CA TRP A 138 -7.33 4.49 -3.94
C TRP A 138 -8.74 4.81 -4.39
N LEU A 139 -9.25 5.96 -3.99
CA LEU A 139 -10.58 6.45 -4.32
C LEU A 139 -10.55 7.86 -4.89
N VAL A 140 -11.50 8.12 -5.80
CA VAL A 140 -11.95 9.45 -6.19
C VAL A 140 -13.44 9.52 -5.94
N ARG A 141 -13.88 10.61 -5.31
CA ARG A 141 -15.30 10.92 -5.15
C ARG A 141 -15.61 12.31 -5.67
N ARG A 142 -16.60 12.41 -6.55
CA ARG A 142 -17.16 13.68 -7.06
C ARG A 142 -18.69 13.65 -7.02
N GLY A 143 -19.29 14.33 -6.05
CA GLY A 143 -20.74 14.29 -5.84
C GLY A 143 -21.26 12.86 -5.71
N PRO A 144 -22.19 12.41 -6.57
CA PRO A 144 -22.73 11.05 -6.55
C PRO A 144 -21.86 10.02 -7.27
N MET A 145 -20.67 10.41 -7.74
CA MET A 145 -19.77 9.54 -8.48
C MET A 145 -18.65 9.02 -7.59
N LEU A 146 -18.26 7.77 -7.81
CA LEU A 146 -17.13 7.11 -7.15
C LEU A 146 -16.30 6.36 -8.19
N ALA A 147 -14.97 6.48 -8.11
CA ALA A 147 -14.05 5.57 -8.77
C ALA A 147 -13.04 5.03 -7.77
N PHE A 148 -12.56 3.81 -8.01
CA PHE A 148 -11.53 3.16 -7.21
C PHE A 148 -10.53 2.41 -8.09
N ALA A 149 -9.29 2.28 -7.62
CA ALA A 149 -8.26 1.46 -8.28
C ALA A 149 -7.17 1.06 -7.27
N SER A 150 -6.46 -0.04 -7.57
CA SER A 150 -5.26 -0.45 -6.81
C SER A 150 -4.03 0.43 -7.13
N ARG A 151 -4.09 1.33 -8.10
CA ARG A 151 -3.05 2.27 -8.50
C ARG A 151 -3.62 3.67 -8.59
N VAL A 152 -2.78 4.67 -8.29
CA VAL A 152 -3.23 6.06 -8.32
C VAL A 152 -3.37 6.61 -9.74
N GLN A 153 -2.46 6.23 -10.65
CA GLN A 153 -2.38 6.79 -11.99
C GLN A 153 -3.68 6.69 -12.80
N PRO A 154 -4.41 5.57 -12.81
CA PRO A 154 -5.69 5.50 -13.53
C PRO A 154 -6.73 6.48 -13.03
N LEU A 155 -6.69 6.80 -11.74
CA LEU A 155 -7.62 7.77 -11.14
C LEU A 155 -7.24 9.22 -11.48
N LEU A 156 -5.95 9.52 -11.57
CA LEU A 156 -5.46 10.83 -12.05
C LEU A 156 -5.75 11.07 -13.54
N ALA A 157 -5.95 9.99 -14.31
CA ALA A 157 -6.33 10.08 -15.72
C ALA A 157 -7.85 10.28 -15.97
N LEU A 158 -8.66 10.31 -14.91
CA LEU A 158 -10.10 10.55 -15.04
C LEU A 158 -10.37 12.00 -15.49
N PRO A 159 -11.35 12.23 -16.38
CA PRO A 159 -11.81 13.57 -16.71
C PRO A 159 -12.19 14.36 -15.46
N GLU A 160 -11.89 15.63 -15.43
CA GLU A 160 -12.18 16.54 -14.32
C GLU A 160 -11.34 16.30 -13.05
N ILE A 161 -10.44 15.32 -13.05
CA ILE A 161 -9.48 15.10 -11.99
C ILE A 161 -8.15 15.72 -12.38
N GLU A 162 -7.75 16.72 -11.65
CA GLU A 162 -6.45 17.37 -11.87
C GLU A 162 -5.35 16.62 -11.11
N PRO A 163 -4.21 16.32 -11.76
CA PRO A 163 -3.08 15.66 -11.11
C PRO A 163 -2.30 16.65 -10.22
N VAL A 164 -2.96 17.13 -9.16
CA VAL A 164 -2.46 18.18 -8.28
C VAL A 164 -2.10 17.63 -6.91
N ILE A 165 -0.87 17.91 -6.46
CA ILE A 165 -0.40 17.68 -5.09
C ILE A 165 -0.77 18.91 -4.26
N THR A 166 -1.39 18.70 -3.10
CA THR A 166 -1.65 19.78 -2.16
C THR A 166 -0.37 20.16 -1.40
N ARG A 167 -0.25 21.43 -0.96
CA ARG A 167 0.89 21.87 -0.12
C ARG A 167 1.00 21.03 1.17
N GLN A 168 -0.12 20.66 1.77
CA GLN A 168 -0.14 19.79 2.93
C GLN A 168 0.36 18.36 2.56
N GLY A 169 -0.07 17.82 1.44
CA GLY A 169 0.38 16.52 0.93
C GLY A 169 1.87 16.51 0.63
N LEU A 170 2.38 17.57 0.01
CA LEU A 170 3.81 17.73 -0.24
C LEU A 170 4.62 17.82 1.07
N GLY A 171 4.13 18.60 2.05
CA GLY A 171 4.75 18.66 3.36
C GLY A 171 4.84 17.28 4.03
N GLN A 172 3.79 16.47 3.91
CA GLN A 172 3.82 15.10 4.41
C GLN A 172 4.84 14.22 3.68
N LEU A 173 4.97 14.32 2.35
CA LEU A 173 5.97 13.58 1.58
C LEU A 173 7.40 13.97 1.95
N ILE A 174 7.65 15.24 2.25
CA ILE A 174 8.97 15.73 2.68
C ILE A 174 9.30 15.26 4.10
N LEU A 175 8.34 15.29 5.01
CA LEU A 175 8.55 15.01 6.43
C LEU A 175 8.43 13.53 6.80
N SER A 176 7.75 12.72 6.00
CA SER A 176 7.50 11.31 6.31
C SER A 176 7.54 10.43 5.07
N PRO A 177 8.16 9.25 5.12
CA PRO A 177 8.07 8.25 4.05
C PRO A 177 6.66 7.67 3.91
N ALA A 178 5.82 7.83 4.95
CA ALA A 178 4.44 7.35 5.01
C ALA A 178 3.47 8.50 5.20
N PRO A 179 3.05 9.20 4.15
CA PRO A 179 2.10 10.30 4.26
C PRO A 179 0.77 9.82 4.86
N VAL A 180 0.25 10.60 5.80
CA VAL A 180 -1.03 10.33 6.46
C VAL A 180 -2.11 11.16 5.82
N GLY A 181 -3.07 10.50 5.19
CA GLY A 181 -4.18 11.19 4.55
C GLY A 181 -3.96 11.37 3.06
N THR A 182 -4.34 12.53 2.55
CA THR A 182 -4.41 12.81 1.11
C THR A 182 -3.20 13.60 0.65
N VAL A 183 -2.40 13.04 -0.23
CA VAL A 183 -1.31 13.74 -0.93
C VAL A 183 -1.89 14.59 -2.06
N PHE A 184 -2.81 14.01 -2.82
CA PHE A 184 -3.47 14.64 -3.95
C PHE A 184 -4.72 15.42 -3.53
N ARG A 185 -5.13 16.37 -4.37
CA ARG A 185 -6.36 17.14 -4.15
C ARG A 185 -7.62 16.26 -4.18
N ASP A 186 -7.75 15.41 -5.17
CA ASP A 186 -8.98 14.66 -5.46
C ASP A 186 -8.87 13.15 -5.21
N VAL A 187 -7.65 12.59 -5.20
CA VAL A 187 -7.43 11.15 -5.02
C VAL A 187 -7.03 10.88 -3.58
N GLN A 188 -7.73 9.93 -2.95
CA GLN A 188 -7.55 9.57 -1.55
C GLN A 188 -7.15 8.10 -1.41
N ALA A 189 -6.20 7.80 -0.53
CA ALA A 189 -5.94 6.43 -0.14
C ALA A 189 -7.12 5.90 0.70
N PHE A 190 -7.65 4.72 0.34
CA PHE A 190 -8.64 4.03 1.18
C PHE A 190 -7.94 3.59 2.48
N PRO A 191 -8.48 3.92 3.64
CA PRO A 191 -7.78 3.67 4.90
C PRO A 191 -7.67 2.17 5.21
N ALA A 192 -6.52 1.76 5.78
CA ALA A 192 -6.28 0.41 6.25
C ALA A 192 -7.28 -0.02 7.33
N GLY A 193 -7.72 -1.29 7.32
CA GLY A 193 -8.66 -1.82 8.27
C GLY A 193 -10.04 -1.16 8.23
N HIS A 194 -10.46 -0.69 7.07
CA HIS A 194 -11.79 -0.11 6.87
C HIS A 194 -12.58 -0.85 5.80
N THR A 195 -13.88 -0.70 5.91
CA THR A 195 -14.86 -1.04 4.87
C THR A 195 -15.64 0.20 4.48
N ALA A 196 -16.22 0.20 3.30
CA ALA A 196 -17.14 1.24 2.89
C ALA A 196 -18.30 0.68 2.08
N ILE A 197 -19.44 1.35 2.18
CA ILE A 197 -20.60 1.12 1.32
C ILE A 197 -20.87 2.37 0.54
N PHE A 198 -20.94 2.21 -0.77
CA PHE A 198 -21.42 3.24 -1.67
C PHE A 198 -22.81 2.86 -2.16
N ARG A 199 -23.79 3.73 -1.87
CA ARG A 199 -25.19 3.56 -2.25
C ARG A 199 -25.79 4.93 -2.60
N SER A 200 -26.44 5.02 -3.75
CA SER A 200 -27.19 6.23 -4.18
C SER A 200 -26.34 7.51 -4.07
N GLY A 201 -25.05 7.45 -4.47
CA GLY A 201 -24.15 8.59 -4.43
C GLY A 201 -23.55 8.91 -3.04
N SER A 202 -23.91 8.16 -2.01
CA SER A 202 -23.36 8.32 -0.65
C SER A 202 -22.34 7.24 -0.34
N LEU A 203 -21.19 7.63 0.23
CA LEU A 203 -20.13 6.74 0.70
C LEU A 203 -20.08 6.77 2.22
N THR A 204 -20.33 5.62 2.84
CA THR A 204 -20.24 5.45 4.30
C THR A 204 -19.03 4.57 4.62
N LEU A 205 -18.06 5.13 5.36
CA LEU A 205 -16.90 4.38 5.85
C LEU A 205 -17.17 3.83 7.25
N ARG A 206 -16.70 2.58 7.47
CA ARG A 206 -16.71 1.94 8.78
C ARG A 206 -15.32 1.38 9.07
N ARG A 207 -14.79 1.63 10.25
CA ARG A 207 -13.56 1.00 10.72
C ARG A 207 -13.86 -0.44 11.14
N SER A 208 -13.24 -1.40 10.46
CA SER A 208 -13.41 -2.83 10.73
C SER A 208 -12.34 -3.38 11.68
N TRP A 209 -11.16 -2.76 11.75
CA TRP A 209 -10.09 -3.21 12.61
C TRP A 209 -9.23 -2.06 13.14
N PHE A 210 -8.60 -2.26 14.28
CA PHE A 210 -7.54 -1.40 14.84
C PHE A 210 -6.62 -2.19 15.75
N LEU A 211 -5.38 -1.77 15.85
CA LEU A 211 -4.38 -2.38 16.71
C LEU A 211 -4.73 -2.14 18.18
N ARG A 212 -5.05 -3.22 18.90
CA ARG A 212 -5.55 -3.17 20.28
C ARG A 212 -4.41 -3.19 21.27
N SER A 213 -4.41 -2.26 22.22
CA SER A 213 -3.55 -2.30 23.40
C SER A 213 -4.13 -3.28 24.43
N ARG A 214 -3.33 -4.25 24.86
CA ARG A 214 -3.63 -5.24 25.90
C ARG A 214 -2.56 -5.15 26.98
N PRO A 215 -2.71 -5.74 28.17
CA PRO A 215 -1.60 -5.85 29.12
C PRO A 215 -0.34 -6.41 28.45
N LEU A 216 0.83 -5.88 28.80
CA LEU A 216 2.09 -6.34 28.23
C LEU A 216 2.37 -7.79 28.63
N LEU A 217 2.64 -8.62 27.64
CA LEU A 217 2.99 -10.02 27.79
C LEU A 217 4.52 -10.15 27.95
N GLY A 218 4.99 -11.04 28.80
CA GLY A 218 6.41 -11.28 29.01
C GLY A 218 6.70 -12.71 29.45
N GLY A 219 7.97 -13.07 29.45
CA GLY A 219 8.48 -14.38 29.83
C GLY A 219 8.55 -15.37 28.68
N GLU A 220 9.19 -16.50 28.90
CA GLU A 220 9.51 -17.54 27.92
C GLU A 220 8.29 -18.05 27.14
N ALA A 221 7.14 -18.21 27.81
CA ALA A 221 5.91 -18.63 27.13
C ALA A 221 5.41 -17.62 26.11
N ALA A 222 5.60 -16.32 26.35
CA ALA A 222 5.22 -15.27 25.39
C ALA A 222 6.17 -15.27 24.20
N GLU A 223 7.46 -15.47 24.38
CA GLU A 223 8.45 -15.55 23.32
C GLU A 223 8.23 -16.80 22.44
N THR A 224 8.01 -17.96 23.06
CA THR A 224 7.66 -19.21 22.34
C THR A 224 6.39 -19.05 21.51
N ARG A 225 5.41 -18.33 22.02
CA ARG A 225 4.18 -18.05 21.28
C ARG A 225 4.41 -17.12 20.08
N ALA A 226 5.25 -16.09 20.23
CA ALA A 226 5.61 -15.21 19.12
C ALA A 226 6.32 -15.97 18.02
N GLU A 227 7.28 -16.85 18.38
CA GLU A 227 7.99 -17.70 17.43
C GLU A 227 7.05 -18.67 16.68
N THR A 228 6.09 -19.25 17.39
CA THR A 228 5.04 -20.09 16.77
C THR A 228 4.21 -19.28 15.78
N LEU A 229 3.82 -18.06 16.10
CA LEU A 229 3.07 -17.20 15.19
C LEU A 229 3.89 -16.81 13.96
N ARG A 230 5.19 -16.55 14.12
CA ARG A 230 6.11 -16.28 13.00
C ARG A 230 6.20 -17.48 12.05
N ARG A 231 6.38 -18.67 12.59
CA ARG A 231 6.42 -19.91 11.79
C ARG A 231 5.11 -20.13 11.05
N ASN A 232 3.98 -20.03 11.73
CA ASN A 232 2.66 -20.19 11.12
C ASN A 232 2.40 -19.15 10.00
N ALA A 233 2.91 -17.93 10.17
CA ALA A 233 2.79 -16.88 9.17
C ALA A 233 3.60 -17.17 7.90
N LEU A 234 4.76 -17.82 8.03
CA LEU A 234 5.55 -18.30 6.90
C LEU A 234 4.88 -19.48 6.21
N ASP A 235 4.47 -20.49 7.00
CA ASP A 235 3.86 -21.74 6.50
C ASP A 235 2.57 -21.48 5.71
N ALA A 236 1.86 -20.39 6.01
CA ALA A 236 0.64 -20.01 5.32
C ALA A 236 0.82 -19.69 3.82
N TYR A 237 2.06 -19.45 3.36
CA TYR A 237 2.35 -19.18 1.95
C TYR A 237 2.75 -20.44 1.17
N GLY A 238 3.11 -21.53 1.85
CA GLY A 238 3.48 -22.81 1.23
C GLY A 238 4.81 -22.76 0.48
N GLU A 239 5.05 -23.76 -0.35
CA GLU A 239 6.27 -23.91 -1.16
C GLU A 239 6.23 -23.05 -2.44
N GLY A 240 7.41 -22.79 -3.03
CA GLY A 240 7.56 -22.09 -4.31
C GLY A 240 7.83 -20.59 -4.22
N GLY A 241 7.86 -20.02 -3.01
CA GLY A 241 8.26 -18.63 -2.76
C GLY A 241 9.76 -18.49 -2.50
N ALA A 242 10.40 -17.44 -3.04
CA ALA A 242 11.76 -17.05 -2.68
C ALA A 242 11.74 -16.09 -1.49
N MET A 243 12.43 -16.44 -0.40
CA MET A 243 12.70 -15.47 0.68
C MET A 243 13.76 -14.48 0.22
N LEU A 244 13.43 -13.22 0.21
CA LEU A 244 14.32 -12.15 -0.24
C LEU A 244 14.58 -11.14 0.88
N GLN A 245 15.83 -10.67 0.93
CA GLN A 245 16.26 -9.61 1.83
C GLN A 245 16.47 -8.31 1.05
N CYS A 246 16.21 -7.19 1.69
CA CYS A 246 16.49 -5.89 1.11
C CYS A 246 18.00 -5.77 0.81
N PRO A 247 18.40 -5.27 -0.37
CA PRO A 247 19.80 -5.10 -0.71
C PRO A 247 20.51 -4.21 0.33
N SER A 248 21.57 -4.72 0.96
CA SER A 248 22.31 -4.01 2.01
C SER A 248 23.31 -2.98 1.47
N ALA A 249 23.75 -3.13 0.22
CA ALA A 249 24.67 -2.22 -0.46
C ALA A 249 24.23 -2.06 -1.93
N PRO A 250 23.24 -1.20 -2.21
CA PRO A 250 22.77 -1.00 -3.57
C PRO A 250 23.85 -0.31 -4.43
N LYS A 251 24.04 -0.84 -5.64
CA LYS A 251 24.89 -0.20 -6.66
C LYS A 251 24.16 0.99 -7.28
N MET A 252 24.93 1.93 -7.83
CA MET A 252 24.36 3.02 -8.64
C MET A 252 23.44 2.44 -9.71
N PRO A 253 22.16 2.81 -9.77
CA PRO A 253 21.24 2.31 -10.76
C PRO A 253 21.56 2.88 -12.14
N ASP A 254 21.34 2.09 -13.18
CA ASP A 254 21.24 2.59 -14.53
C ASP A 254 20.03 3.54 -14.66
N SER A 255 20.15 4.56 -15.49
CA SER A 255 19.11 5.59 -15.69
C SER A 255 17.77 5.00 -16.16
N SER A 256 17.79 3.92 -16.94
CA SER A 256 16.58 3.23 -17.40
C SER A 256 15.87 2.49 -16.26
N LEU A 257 16.63 1.85 -15.37
CA LEU A 257 16.11 1.16 -14.20
C LEU A 257 15.54 2.16 -13.18
N PHE A 258 16.22 3.30 -13.00
CA PHE A 258 15.71 4.39 -12.17
C PHE A 258 14.38 4.94 -12.71
N ALA A 259 14.33 5.25 -14.01
CA ALA A 259 13.09 5.72 -14.65
C ALA A 259 11.93 4.71 -14.53
N ALA A 260 12.23 3.41 -14.70
CA ALA A 260 11.24 2.35 -14.52
C ALA A 260 10.70 2.28 -13.08
N ALA A 261 11.58 2.42 -12.07
CA ALA A 261 11.19 2.43 -10.66
C ALA A 261 10.33 3.66 -10.34
N VAL A 262 10.68 4.83 -10.86
CA VAL A 262 9.90 6.08 -10.70
C VAL A 262 8.51 5.94 -11.31
N ALA A 263 8.41 5.44 -12.54
CA ALA A 263 7.13 5.24 -13.23
C ALA A 263 6.23 4.19 -12.56
N ALA A 264 6.82 3.23 -11.85
CA ALA A 264 6.09 2.18 -11.15
C ALA A 264 5.50 2.64 -9.81
N ALA A 265 6.04 3.66 -9.19
CA ALA A 265 5.68 4.09 -7.85
C ALA A 265 4.39 4.95 -7.83
N ASP A 266 3.47 4.64 -6.94
CA ASP A 266 2.30 5.49 -6.65
C ASP A 266 2.68 6.71 -5.79
N LEU A 267 3.73 6.58 -4.97
CA LEU A 267 4.29 7.63 -4.12
C LEU A 267 5.83 7.57 -4.15
N PRO A 268 6.53 8.71 -3.95
CA PRO A 268 7.99 8.76 -4.08
C PRO A 268 8.74 7.85 -3.09
N GLY A 269 8.18 7.59 -1.89
CA GLY A 269 8.75 6.65 -0.92
C GLY A 269 8.72 5.17 -1.35
N GLN A 270 8.16 4.85 -2.51
CA GLN A 270 8.12 3.50 -3.08
C GLN A 270 9.19 3.26 -4.16
N ILE A 271 10.01 4.25 -4.46
CA ILE A 271 11.03 4.17 -5.51
C ILE A 271 12.26 3.44 -4.96
N SER A 272 12.59 2.29 -5.54
CA SER A 272 13.79 1.51 -5.23
C SER A 272 14.26 0.76 -6.47
N PRO A 273 15.21 1.33 -7.25
CA PRO A 273 15.79 0.67 -8.40
C PRO A 273 16.51 -0.63 -8.07
N ALA A 274 17.24 -0.67 -6.95
CA ALA A 274 17.95 -1.87 -6.53
C ALA A 274 16.99 -3.03 -6.21
N LEU A 275 15.87 -2.72 -5.54
CA LEU A 275 14.82 -3.69 -5.27
C LEU A 275 14.13 -4.15 -6.56
N LEU A 276 13.86 -3.24 -7.49
CA LEU A 276 13.29 -3.58 -8.80
C LEU A 276 14.20 -4.55 -9.55
N ALA A 277 15.51 -4.31 -9.60
CA ALA A 277 16.48 -5.21 -10.22
C ALA A 277 16.48 -6.61 -9.59
N LEU A 278 16.48 -6.68 -8.25
CA LEU A 278 16.40 -7.94 -7.51
C LEU A 278 15.14 -8.72 -7.86
N LEU A 279 13.99 -8.06 -7.86
CA LEU A 279 12.71 -8.71 -8.15
C LEU A 279 12.59 -9.14 -9.62
N GLN A 280 13.12 -8.38 -10.56
CA GLN A 280 13.21 -8.78 -11.97
C GLN A 280 14.05 -10.05 -12.17
N GLN A 281 15.18 -10.16 -11.47
CA GLN A 281 16.01 -11.38 -11.50
C GLN A 281 15.29 -12.58 -10.89
N THR A 282 14.42 -12.37 -9.93
CA THR A 282 13.68 -13.42 -9.23
C THR A 282 12.43 -13.85 -10.00
N ALA A 283 11.79 -12.96 -10.74
CA ALA A 283 10.51 -13.18 -11.42
C ALA A 283 10.50 -14.36 -12.41
N GLY A 284 11.66 -14.70 -13.00
CA GLY A 284 11.79 -15.87 -13.88
C GLY A 284 12.08 -17.21 -13.15
N ARG A 285 12.27 -17.18 -11.82
CA ARG A 285 12.77 -18.32 -11.03
C ARG A 285 11.83 -18.78 -9.93
N SER A 286 10.92 -17.92 -9.49
CA SER A 286 10.01 -18.18 -8.37
C SER A 286 8.61 -17.72 -8.68
N ALA A 287 7.60 -18.43 -8.16
CA ALA A 287 6.19 -18.08 -8.35
C ALA A 287 5.81 -16.77 -7.63
N PHE A 288 6.46 -16.49 -6.51
CA PHE A 288 6.28 -15.29 -5.72
C PHE A 288 7.52 -15.01 -4.84
N ALA A 289 7.62 -13.83 -4.28
CA ALA A 289 8.64 -13.46 -3.30
C ALA A 289 8.03 -13.31 -1.91
N LEU A 290 8.78 -13.70 -0.88
CA LEU A 290 8.52 -13.41 0.53
C LEU A 290 9.52 -12.35 0.98
N ALA A 291 9.04 -11.17 1.32
CA ALA A 291 9.90 -10.10 1.81
C ALA A 291 10.18 -10.26 3.31
N ASP A 292 11.41 -9.99 3.70
CA ASP A 292 11.87 -10.04 5.09
C ASP A 292 11.41 -8.85 5.95
N VAL A 293 10.53 -8.02 5.44
CA VAL A 293 10.02 -6.83 6.16
C VAL A 293 9.39 -7.23 7.48
N GLY A 294 10.05 -6.86 8.59
CA GLY A 294 9.68 -7.24 9.96
C GLY A 294 10.38 -8.48 10.50
N ALA A 295 11.21 -9.19 9.71
CA ALA A 295 11.93 -10.39 10.14
C ALA A 295 12.88 -10.14 11.31
N ALA A 296 13.55 -9.00 11.32
CA ALA A 296 14.53 -8.62 12.33
C ALA A 296 13.91 -8.00 13.61
N GLY A 297 12.59 -8.09 13.75
CA GLY A 297 11.83 -7.49 14.86
C GLY A 297 10.99 -6.31 14.40
N LEU A 298 9.71 -6.33 14.78
CA LEU A 298 8.73 -5.37 14.27
C LEU A 298 8.93 -3.93 14.79
N PHE A 299 9.77 -3.70 15.83
CA PHE A 299 9.67 -2.45 16.57
C PHE A 299 11.00 -1.82 17.03
N ALA A 300 11.98 -1.76 16.18
CA ALA A 300 13.34 -1.38 16.56
C ALA A 300 13.87 -0.04 16.07
N LEU A 301 13.13 0.99 15.66
CA LEU A 301 13.74 2.31 15.35
C LEU A 301 12.74 3.48 15.18
N SER A 302 13.18 4.69 15.57
CA SER A 302 12.54 5.97 15.23
C SER A 302 13.45 6.77 14.30
N PRO A 303 12.95 7.33 13.19
CA PRO A 303 13.74 8.24 12.38
C PRO A 303 13.94 9.58 13.08
N GLU A 304 15.16 10.11 13.05
CA GLU A 304 15.49 11.47 13.47
C GLU A 304 14.89 12.51 12.51
N PRO A 305 14.38 13.64 12.99
CA PRO A 305 13.96 14.73 12.11
C PRO A 305 15.17 15.31 11.38
N GLY A 306 15.12 15.30 10.05
CA GLY A 306 16.19 15.83 9.21
C GLY A 306 16.29 17.35 9.22
N ASP A 307 17.45 17.88 8.86
CA ASP A 307 17.70 19.31 8.63
C ASP A 307 16.85 19.82 7.44
N LEU A 308 16.05 20.85 7.66
CA LEU A 308 15.16 21.45 6.66
C LEU A 308 15.78 22.69 5.96
N SER A 309 17.08 22.92 6.13
CA SER A 309 17.79 24.12 5.62
C SER A 309 17.71 24.33 4.10
N LEU A 310 17.40 23.27 3.33
CA LEU A 310 17.25 23.35 1.88
C LEU A 310 15.94 23.99 1.42
N LEU A 311 14.97 24.16 2.33
CA LEU A 311 13.65 24.70 2.02
C LEU A 311 13.60 26.19 2.29
N ARG A 312 12.80 26.91 1.50
CA ARG A 312 12.51 28.32 1.76
C ARG A 312 11.70 28.48 3.05
N GLU A 313 11.86 29.63 3.72
CA GLU A 313 10.96 30.02 4.82
C GLU A 313 9.51 29.98 4.34
N ASN A 314 8.62 29.36 5.12
CA ASN A 314 7.21 29.14 4.77
C ASN A 314 6.92 28.19 3.57
N ALA A 315 7.91 27.39 3.12
CA ALA A 315 7.68 26.37 2.09
C ALA A 315 6.66 25.32 2.54
N LEU A 316 6.61 25.00 3.84
CA LEU A 316 5.67 24.06 4.45
C LEU A 316 4.63 24.80 5.30
N PRO A 317 3.38 24.29 5.35
CA PRO A 317 2.35 24.87 6.21
C PRO A 317 2.76 24.78 7.68
N ALA A 318 2.47 25.84 8.46
CA ALA A 318 2.79 25.93 9.89
C ALA A 318 2.06 24.87 10.75
N SER A 319 1.01 24.23 10.25
CA SER A 319 0.36 23.11 10.89
C SER A 319 1.24 21.86 10.75
N GLY A 320 2.07 21.62 11.76
CA GLY A 320 2.86 20.38 11.86
C GLY A 320 2.00 19.14 11.69
N LEU A 321 2.66 18.00 11.41
CA LEU A 321 2.02 16.68 11.35
C LEU A 321 1.07 16.52 12.55
N PRO A 322 -0.16 16.08 12.35
CA PRO A 322 -1.10 15.92 13.44
C PRO A 322 -0.53 14.88 14.43
N ARG A 323 0.01 15.36 15.54
CA ARG A 323 0.35 14.50 16.68
C ARG A 323 -0.98 14.00 17.24
N ARG A 324 -1.35 12.76 16.91
CA ARG A 324 -2.46 12.12 17.61
C ARG A 324 -2.06 11.90 19.06
N PRO A 325 -2.81 12.44 20.03
CA PRO A 325 -2.56 12.15 21.42
C PRO A 325 -2.65 10.64 21.65
N LEU A 326 -1.77 10.13 22.51
CA LEU A 326 -1.87 8.76 23.00
C LEU A 326 -3.17 8.59 23.78
N PRO A 327 -3.85 7.45 23.62
CA PRO A 327 -4.92 7.10 24.54
C PRO A 327 -4.34 7.03 25.96
N PRO A 328 -5.08 7.50 26.99
CA PRO A 328 -4.63 7.42 28.37
C PRO A 328 -4.27 5.97 28.73
N CYS A 329 -3.08 5.75 29.25
CA CYS A 329 -2.57 4.46 29.68
C CYS A 329 -2.16 4.57 31.16
N ALA A 330 -2.54 3.59 31.96
CA ALA A 330 -2.20 3.56 33.38
C ALA A 330 -0.70 3.29 33.67
N ASP A 331 0.04 2.86 32.63
CA ASP A 331 1.47 2.55 32.68
C ASP A 331 2.17 3.40 31.61
N GLU A 332 2.93 4.42 32.03
CA GLU A 332 3.61 5.37 31.14
C GLU A 332 4.68 4.69 30.30
N ASP A 333 5.42 3.71 30.82
CA ASP A 333 6.44 2.97 30.09
C ASP A 333 5.80 2.11 28.98
N ALA A 334 4.69 1.47 29.28
CA ALA A 334 3.93 0.71 28.32
C ALA A 334 3.30 1.63 27.25
N ALA A 335 2.88 2.84 27.61
CA ALA A 335 2.34 3.82 26.68
C ALA A 335 3.43 4.31 25.71
N HIS A 336 4.61 4.64 26.22
CA HIS A 336 5.75 5.05 25.42
C HIS A 336 6.22 3.95 24.47
N THR A 337 6.40 2.73 24.96
CA THR A 337 6.75 1.56 24.15
C THR A 337 5.76 1.35 22.99
N ARG A 338 4.47 1.45 23.25
CA ARG A 338 3.44 1.30 22.20
C ARG A 338 3.43 2.45 21.22
N LEU A 339 3.75 3.66 21.64
CA LEU A 339 3.90 4.79 20.73
C LEU A 339 5.02 4.51 19.72
N LEU A 340 6.21 4.16 20.22
CA LEU A 340 7.36 3.83 19.37
C LEU A 340 7.03 2.69 18.39
N ARG A 341 6.42 1.61 18.87
CA ARG A 341 6.01 0.49 18.02
C ARG A 341 5.01 0.89 16.94
N ARG A 342 4.04 1.74 17.28
CA ARG A 342 3.09 2.27 16.31
C ARG A 342 3.76 3.15 15.27
N GLN A 343 4.74 3.96 15.69
CA GLN A 343 5.55 4.76 14.76
C GLN A 343 6.38 3.87 13.85
N THR A 344 7.13 2.90 14.40
CA THR A 344 7.91 1.95 13.60
C THR A 344 7.06 1.21 12.56
N LEU A 345 5.91 0.68 12.98
CA LEU A 345 4.99 0.02 12.05
C LEU A 345 4.59 0.96 10.91
N ARG A 346 4.21 2.19 11.25
CA ARG A 346 3.64 3.14 10.29
C ARG A 346 4.69 3.83 9.43
N GLU A 347 5.84 4.21 10.01
CA GLU A 347 6.83 5.06 9.35
C GLU A 347 7.99 4.26 8.74
N VAL A 348 8.16 3.01 9.15
CA VAL A 348 9.23 2.15 8.64
C VAL A 348 8.68 0.92 7.91
N LEU A 349 7.89 0.07 8.59
CA LEU A 349 7.54 -1.24 8.05
C LEU A 349 6.50 -1.16 6.92
N LEU A 350 5.42 -0.40 7.09
CA LEU A 350 4.39 -0.28 6.06
C LEU A 350 4.88 0.46 4.80
N PRO A 351 5.70 1.53 4.88
CA PRO A 351 6.32 2.12 3.69
C PRO A 351 7.26 1.17 2.95
N ARG A 352 8.07 0.37 3.69
CA ARG A 352 8.90 -0.67 3.08
C ARG A 352 8.05 -1.72 2.36
N ALA A 353 7.00 -2.22 2.99
CA ALA A 353 6.08 -3.14 2.35
C ALA A 353 5.44 -2.54 1.08
N ALA A 354 5.04 -1.27 1.12
CA ALA A 354 4.51 -0.58 -0.06
C ALA A 354 5.55 -0.42 -1.18
N CYS A 355 6.83 -0.18 -0.84
CA CYS A 355 7.93 -0.17 -1.80
C CYS A 355 8.12 -1.54 -2.45
N TRP A 356 8.18 -2.60 -1.66
CA TRP A 356 8.28 -3.98 -2.15
C TRP A 356 7.11 -4.37 -3.06
N ASP A 357 5.88 -4.01 -2.69
CA ASP A 357 4.69 -4.27 -3.51
C ASP A 357 4.74 -3.51 -4.85
N ALA A 358 5.10 -2.21 -4.83
CA ALA A 358 5.20 -1.39 -6.04
C ALA A 358 6.27 -1.93 -7.01
N MET A 359 7.46 -2.25 -6.51
CA MET A 359 8.56 -2.80 -7.31
C MET A 359 8.25 -4.24 -7.77
N GLY A 360 7.57 -5.05 -6.95
CA GLY A 360 7.09 -6.37 -7.33
C GLY A 360 6.09 -6.31 -8.47
N ARG A 361 5.15 -5.40 -8.42
CA ARG A 361 4.19 -5.16 -9.52
C ARG A 361 4.90 -4.76 -10.81
N ALA A 362 5.93 -3.91 -10.72
CA ALA A 362 6.73 -3.51 -11.88
C ALA A 362 7.54 -4.68 -12.46
N ALA A 363 8.07 -5.56 -11.62
CA ALA A 363 8.79 -6.75 -12.02
C ALA A 363 7.87 -7.91 -12.47
N GLY A 364 6.54 -7.79 -12.33
CA GLY A 364 5.59 -8.86 -12.61
C GLY A 364 5.60 -10.01 -11.58
N LEU A 365 6.17 -9.79 -10.39
CA LEU A 365 6.30 -10.78 -9.32
C LEU A 365 5.43 -10.41 -8.12
N ALA A 366 4.63 -11.34 -7.64
CA ALA A 366 3.87 -11.15 -6.41
C ALA A 366 4.79 -11.12 -5.19
N VAL A 367 4.64 -10.13 -4.32
CA VAL A 367 5.40 -10.00 -3.08
C VAL A 367 4.46 -10.15 -1.89
N HIS A 368 4.88 -10.93 -0.90
CA HIS A 368 4.12 -11.18 0.32
C HIS A 368 4.95 -10.88 1.56
N PHE A 369 4.26 -10.58 2.66
CA PHE A 369 4.85 -10.07 3.89
C PHE A 369 4.47 -10.95 5.09
N PRO A 370 5.08 -12.13 5.26
CA PRO A 370 4.68 -13.05 6.31
C PRO A 370 4.78 -12.45 7.72
N TYR A 371 5.82 -11.67 7.98
CA TYR A 371 6.02 -11.03 9.28
C TYR A 371 5.07 -9.85 9.56
N LEU A 372 4.33 -9.37 8.55
CA LEU A 372 3.24 -8.41 8.71
C LEU A 372 1.85 -9.10 8.80
N ASP A 373 1.80 -10.38 9.17
CA ASP A 373 0.53 -11.00 9.57
C ASP A 373 -0.04 -10.27 10.79
N HIS A 374 -1.30 -9.83 10.67
CA HIS A 374 -1.93 -8.98 11.70
C HIS A 374 -1.97 -9.62 13.08
N ARG A 375 -2.03 -10.97 13.18
CA ARG A 375 -2.01 -11.72 14.45
C ARG A 375 -0.65 -11.63 15.12
N LEU A 376 0.42 -11.75 14.32
CA LEU A 376 1.79 -11.57 14.77
C LEU A 376 2.03 -10.11 15.19
N VAL A 377 1.65 -9.16 14.34
CA VAL A 377 1.79 -7.71 14.62
C VAL A 377 1.03 -7.33 15.91
N GLU A 378 -0.22 -7.79 16.08
CA GLU A 378 -1.01 -7.51 17.28
C GLU A 378 -0.40 -8.17 18.54
N TYR A 379 0.19 -9.35 18.39
CA TYR A 379 0.84 -10.06 19.47
C TYR A 379 2.13 -9.35 19.90
N GLU A 380 3.05 -9.10 18.95
CA GLU A 380 4.33 -8.43 19.23
C GLU A 380 4.15 -6.97 19.70
N TYR A 381 3.09 -6.30 19.27
CA TYR A 381 2.73 -4.97 19.75
C TYR A 381 2.49 -4.95 21.27
N ASN A 382 2.06 -6.07 21.84
CA ASN A 382 1.77 -6.22 23.26
C ASN A 382 2.84 -7.04 24.03
N LEU A 383 4.00 -7.36 23.46
CA LEU A 383 5.11 -7.97 24.20
C LEU A 383 5.79 -6.92 25.10
N ARG A 384 6.29 -7.32 26.27
CA ARG A 384 7.07 -6.46 27.16
C ARG A 384 8.44 -6.16 26.54
N THR A 385 9.13 -7.19 26.10
CA THR A 385 10.44 -7.12 25.45
C THR A 385 10.26 -7.32 23.95
N PRO A 386 10.82 -6.48 23.06
CA PRO A 386 10.86 -6.78 21.63
C PRO A 386 11.56 -8.12 21.44
N MET A 387 11.07 -8.96 20.51
CA MET A 387 11.81 -10.17 20.15
C MET A 387 13.23 -9.76 19.74
N ALA A 388 14.23 -10.39 20.38
CA ALA A 388 15.63 -10.19 20.06
C ALA A 388 15.93 -10.77 18.69
N GLY A 389 15.81 -9.96 17.68
CA GLY A 389 16.27 -10.19 16.34
C GLY A 389 17.01 -8.93 15.94
N CYS A 390 18.16 -9.04 15.32
CA CYS A 390 19.08 -7.99 14.95
C CYS A 390 18.42 -6.62 14.77
N ALA A 391 19.04 -5.59 15.35
CA ALA A 391 18.67 -4.22 15.03
C ALA A 391 18.46 -4.10 13.53
N VAL A 392 17.31 -3.64 13.10
CA VAL A 392 17.06 -3.36 11.69
C VAL A 392 18.00 -2.22 11.35
N ALA A 393 19.14 -2.54 10.76
CA ALA A 393 19.97 -1.51 10.15
C ALA A 393 19.05 -0.77 9.14
N GLU A 394 18.95 0.54 9.27
CA GLU A 394 18.34 1.31 8.20
C GLU A 394 19.06 0.93 6.91
N PRO A 395 18.34 0.52 5.85
CA PRO A 395 18.99 0.30 4.58
C PRO A 395 19.69 1.60 4.22
N ALA A 396 20.97 1.51 3.84
CA ALA A 396 21.68 2.66 3.33
C ALA A 396 20.84 3.30 2.22
N ALA A 397 20.78 4.63 2.20
CA ALA A 397 20.07 5.33 1.13
C ALA A 397 20.59 4.85 -0.22
N GLU A 398 19.69 4.43 -1.11
CA GLU A 398 20.09 3.99 -2.44
C GLU A 398 20.72 5.17 -3.18
N PRO A 399 21.87 4.97 -3.87
CA PRO A 399 22.45 6.05 -4.65
C PRO A 399 21.50 6.45 -5.78
N LEU A 400 21.38 7.76 -6.04
CA LEU A 400 20.59 8.30 -7.13
C LEU A 400 21.48 8.66 -8.32
N PRO A 401 20.98 8.53 -9.56
CA PRO A 401 21.66 9.07 -10.72
C PRO A 401 21.96 10.56 -10.53
N GLN A 402 23.14 10.98 -10.94
CA GLN A 402 23.58 12.39 -10.85
C GLN A 402 22.55 13.34 -11.51
N SER A 403 21.97 12.92 -12.63
CA SER A 403 20.92 13.67 -13.33
C SER A 403 19.66 13.93 -12.48
N ALA A 404 19.29 13.00 -11.59
CA ALA A 404 18.16 13.19 -10.69
C ALA A 404 18.45 14.22 -9.59
N LEU A 405 19.69 14.28 -9.11
CA LEU A 405 20.13 15.29 -8.15
C LEU A 405 20.25 16.67 -8.83
N GLU A 406 20.86 16.73 -10.01
CA GLU A 406 21.04 17.97 -10.77
C GLU A 406 19.69 18.58 -11.22
N SER A 407 18.68 17.75 -11.47
CA SER A 407 17.33 18.23 -11.84
C SER A 407 16.73 19.16 -10.79
N LEU A 408 17.10 19.00 -9.50
CA LEU A 408 16.63 19.88 -8.44
C LEU A 408 17.14 21.33 -8.57
N ALA A 409 18.31 21.53 -9.18
CA ALA A 409 18.87 22.87 -9.39
C ALA A 409 18.24 23.58 -10.59
N SER A 410 17.44 22.89 -11.40
CA SER A 410 16.75 23.48 -12.55
C SER A 410 15.68 24.48 -12.11
N PRO A 411 15.61 25.67 -12.72
CA PRO A 411 14.50 26.61 -12.50
C PRO A 411 13.12 26.05 -12.88
N GLN A 412 13.09 24.99 -13.70
CA GLN A 412 11.87 24.32 -14.17
C GLN A 412 11.51 23.09 -13.31
N ALA A 413 12.34 22.73 -12.31
CA ALA A 413 12.06 21.62 -11.41
C ALA A 413 10.69 21.80 -10.73
N PHE A 414 9.97 20.69 -10.54
CA PHE A 414 8.67 20.70 -9.84
C PHE A 414 8.77 21.38 -8.45
N LEU A 415 9.87 21.16 -7.74
CA LEU A 415 10.11 21.75 -6.41
C LEU A 415 10.77 23.13 -6.43
N ALA A 416 11.18 23.65 -7.58
CA ALA A 416 11.91 24.94 -7.66
C ALA A 416 11.25 26.10 -6.88
N PRO A 417 9.92 26.26 -6.85
CA PRO A 417 9.28 27.34 -6.07
C PRO A 417 9.51 27.25 -4.55
N LEU A 418 9.87 26.07 -4.03
CA LEU A 418 9.99 25.79 -2.59
C LEU A 418 11.44 25.69 -2.13
N LEU A 419 12.39 25.56 -3.06
CA LEU A 419 13.80 25.36 -2.75
C LEU A 419 14.57 26.69 -2.66
N GLN A 420 15.63 26.68 -1.87
CA GLN A 420 16.65 27.74 -1.86
C GLN A 420 17.75 27.37 -2.86
N PRO A 421 17.86 28.03 -4.03
CA PRO A 421 18.79 27.59 -5.09
C PRO A 421 20.25 27.52 -4.64
N GLN A 422 20.68 28.49 -3.82
CA GLN A 422 22.05 28.53 -3.31
C GLN A 422 22.34 27.37 -2.35
N ALA A 423 21.40 27.04 -1.47
CA ALA A 423 21.54 25.93 -0.53
C ALA A 423 21.56 24.57 -1.26
N VAL A 424 20.74 24.42 -2.29
CA VAL A 424 20.74 23.22 -3.13
C VAL A 424 22.07 23.09 -3.89
N ALA A 425 22.56 24.16 -4.49
CA ALA A 425 23.86 24.14 -5.20
C ALA A 425 25.01 23.76 -4.25
N ALA A 426 25.10 24.39 -3.08
CA ALA A 426 26.11 24.07 -2.07
C ALA A 426 26.03 22.60 -1.59
N ALA A 427 24.81 22.08 -1.40
CA ALA A 427 24.59 20.68 -1.01
C ALA A 427 25.03 19.69 -2.11
N LEU A 428 24.83 20.03 -3.39
CA LEU A 428 25.31 19.23 -4.52
C LEU A 428 26.84 19.25 -4.65
N GLU A 429 27.44 20.41 -4.45
CA GLU A 429 28.91 20.58 -4.50
C GLU A 429 29.64 19.83 -3.37
N SER A 430 29.00 19.63 -2.22
CA SER A 430 29.56 18.87 -1.10
C SER A 430 29.87 17.41 -1.41
N GLY A 431 29.27 16.86 -2.48
CA GLY A 431 29.44 15.47 -2.92
C GLY A 431 28.84 14.42 -1.96
N GLN A 432 28.19 14.85 -0.89
CA GLN A 432 27.50 13.98 0.07
C GLN A 432 26.01 14.37 0.14
N PRO A 433 25.13 13.69 -0.60
CA PRO A 433 23.71 14.02 -0.55
C PRO A 433 23.14 13.75 0.85
N THR A 434 22.60 14.79 1.48
CA THR A 434 21.88 14.66 2.75
C THR A 434 20.62 13.81 2.54
N PRO A 435 20.08 13.16 3.58
CA PRO A 435 18.81 12.42 3.49
C PRO A 435 17.66 13.28 2.95
N LEU A 436 17.64 14.56 3.28
CA LEU A 436 16.65 15.49 2.75
C LEU A 436 16.84 15.73 1.25
N LEU A 437 18.06 16.00 0.79
CA LEU A 437 18.35 16.21 -0.63
C LEU A 437 17.96 15.00 -1.46
N HIS A 438 18.28 13.80 -0.98
CA HIS A 438 17.89 12.55 -1.60
C HIS A 438 16.36 12.43 -1.72
N ARG A 439 15.63 12.72 -0.65
CA ARG A 439 14.16 12.66 -0.65
C ARG A 439 13.53 13.69 -1.60
N LEU A 440 14.06 14.91 -1.62
CA LEU A 440 13.61 15.95 -2.54
C LEU A 440 13.83 15.55 -4.01
N ALA A 441 14.98 14.93 -4.34
CA ALA A 441 15.25 14.44 -5.69
C ALA A 441 14.25 13.35 -6.12
N LEU A 442 13.92 12.41 -5.23
CA LEU A 442 12.89 11.39 -5.50
C LEU A 442 11.51 12.00 -5.72
N ILE A 443 11.11 12.99 -4.89
CA ILE A 443 9.83 13.69 -5.04
C ILE A 443 9.79 14.43 -6.38
N ASN A 444 10.87 15.13 -6.75
CA ASN A 444 10.96 15.88 -8.00
C ASN A 444 10.84 14.94 -9.20
N ALA A 445 11.67 13.89 -9.27
CA ALA A 445 11.65 12.92 -10.35
C ALA A 445 10.28 12.22 -10.51
N TRP A 446 9.66 11.87 -9.39
CA TRP A 446 8.33 11.26 -9.39
C TRP A 446 7.24 12.22 -9.87
N ALA A 447 7.25 13.47 -9.40
CA ALA A 447 6.26 14.48 -9.79
C ALA A 447 6.36 14.81 -11.29
N GLU A 448 7.57 14.92 -11.82
CA GLU A 448 7.82 15.17 -13.24
C GLU A 448 7.36 13.98 -14.10
N ALA A 449 7.71 12.75 -13.71
CA ALA A 449 7.33 11.54 -14.45
C ALA A 449 5.82 11.34 -14.54
N HIS A 450 5.07 11.81 -13.54
CA HIS A 450 3.60 11.72 -13.51
C HIS A 450 2.89 13.02 -13.91
N ALA A 451 3.64 14.01 -14.43
CA ALA A 451 3.12 15.32 -14.85
C ALA A 451 2.24 16.00 -13.79
N LEU A 452 2.67 15.93 -12.52
CA LEU A 452 1.95 16.48 -11.38
C LEU A 452 2.12 18.00 -11.31
N ARG A 453 1.13 18.67 -10.69
CA ARG A 453 1.16 20.10 -10.41
C ARG A 453 1.11 20.34 -8.90
N LEU A 454 1.66 21.46 -8.47
CA LEU A 454 1.56 21.93 -7.09
C LEU A 454 0.40 22.91 -6.96
N ALA A 455 -0.41 22.74 -5.88
CA ALA A 455 -1.54 23.64 -5.57
C ALA A 455 -1.11 24.97 -5.00
#